data_9325a4bb58c88b90d7e30964313cf82b
#
_entry.id   9325a4bb58c88b90d7e30964313cf82b
#
_cell.length_a   1.000
_cell.length_b   1.000
_cell.length_c   1.000
_cell.angle_alpha   90.00
_cell.angle_beta   90.00
_cell.angle_gamma   90.00
#
_symmetry.space_group_name_H-M   'P 1'
#
loop_
_entity.id
_entity.type
_entity.pdbx_description
1 polymer ?
#
loop_
_entity_poly.entity_id
_entity_poly.type
_entity_poly.pdbx_seq_one_letter_code
_entity_poly.pdbx_strand_id
1 'polypeptide(L)'
;MEEYFSIIQFLIEAVKAGASDEHLMVGHPPYMRKNGFIEKTEHPVISKGELDGAILEIAPTAIRDEILTLCDVDFMYEIKGCSRFRINYNRQLGLPALVIRNIPYEIPKLKDLSLPDILSSIVKQPNGIVLVTGPTGSGKSTTIASLVNEINETEAKHIVTIEDPIEYVFDSAKSIVSQRQVEVDTKTFADGIKYSLRQDPDVIFIGEIRDKETMSAALKAAETGHLVLSTLHTNDAVQTINRVVNMFDEANRAIVRKQLAETLRATIAQKLVYSEKLNKRFPACEVMVVTSTIKDYLTKDNTEAIYDILRDSNIDDMITMNASLAKLVESELITQEEALQHSNDTSELEKIFRGVYQGT
;
A
#
# COMPACT_ATOMS: atom_id res chain seq x y z
N MET A 1 -13.73 -1.71 -42.90
CA MET A 1 -14.26 -1.00 -41.74
C MET A 1 -13.04 -0.69 -40.89
N GLU A 2 -12.70 0.58 -40.72
CA GLU A 2 -11.66 0.97 -39.77
C GLU A 2 -12.16 0.55 -38.38
N GLU A 3 -11.45 -0.34 -37.72
CA GLU A 3 -11.76 -0.73 -36.33
C GLU A 3 -11.49 0.50 -35.45
N TYR A 4 -12.55 1.13 -35.00
CA TYR A 4 -12.45 2.22 -34.02
C TYR A 4 -11.84 1.71 -32.73
N PHE A 5 -10.87 2.41 -32.18
CA PHE A 5 -10.28 2.09 -30.89
C PHE A 5 -11.35 2.15 -29.78
N SER A 6 -11.65 1.02 -29.16
CA SER A 6 -12.56 0.93 -28.00
C SER A 6 -11.73 0.84 -26.73
N ILE A 7 -11.79 1.88 -25.90
CA ILE A 7 -11.07 1.89 -24.61
C ILE A 7 -11.57 0.78 -23.66
N ILE A 8 -12.88 0.53 -23.63
CA ILE A 8 -13.47 -0.49 -22.76
C ILE A 8 -12.94 -1.87 -23.12
N GLN A 9 -12.92 -2.21 -24.42
CA GLN A 9 -12.41 -3.50 -24.87
C GLN A 9 -10.91 -3.62 -24.57
N PHE A 10 -10.13 -2.58 -24.84
CA PHE A 10 -8.71 -2.54 -24.56
C PHE A 10 -8.41 -2.75 -23.06
N LEU A 11 -9.15 -2.10 -22.15
CA LEU A 11 -9.00 -2.27 -20.71
C LEU A 11 -9.31 -3.72 -20.27
N ILE A 12 -10.36 -4.33 -20.82
CA ILE A 12 -10.68 -5.74 -20.55
C ILE A 12 -9.56 -6.68 -21.03
N GLU A 13 -8.98 -6.42 -22.19
CA GLU A 13 -7.84 -7.18 -22.73
C GLU A 13 -6.59 -6.99 -21.85
N ALA A 14 -6.30 -5.77 -21.39
CA ALA A 14 -5.19 -5.45 -20.52
C ALA A 14 -5.27 -6.21 -19.18
N VAL A 15 -6.45 -6.22 -18.55
CA VAL A 15 -6.69 -6.99 -17.31
C VAL A 15 -6.46 -8.49 -17.55
N LYS A 16 -7.02 -9.06 -18.64
CA LYS A 16 -6.82 -10.47 -18.99
C LYS A 16 -5.36 -10.81 -19.27
N ALA A 17 -4.60 -9.86 -19.81
CA ALA A 17 -3.18 -10.01 -20.09
C ALA A 17 -2.30 -9.83 -18.84
N GLY A 18 -2.88 -9.50 -17.66
CA GLY A 18 -2.16 -9.29 -16.42
C GLY A 18 -1.37 -7.97 -16.37
N ALA A 19 -1.81 -6.96 -17.13
CA ALA A 19 -1.19 -5.64 -17.09
C ALA A 19 -1.47 -4.96 -15.74
N SER A 20 -0.48 -4.24 -15.21
CA SER A 20 -0.64 -3.41 -14.01
C SER A 20 -1.00 -1.97 -14.34
N ASP A 21 -0.48 -1.47 -15.45
CA ASP A 21 -0.74 -0.10 -15.92
C ASP A 21 -0.79 -0.07 -17.45
N GLU A 22 -1.56 0.88 -18.00
CA GLU A 22 -1.65 1.18 -19.44
C GLU A 22 -1.30 2.65 -19.68
N HIS A 23 -0.67 2.90 -20.83
CA HIS A 23 -0.31 4.25 -21.28
C HIS A 23 -0.87 4.47 -22.68
N LEU A 24 -1.76 5.45 -22.81
CA LEU A 24 -2.39 5.85 -24.06
C LEU A 24 -1.93 7.27 -24.45
N MET A 25 -1.37 7.41 -25.64
CA MET A 25 -0.82 8.67 -26.14
C MET A 25 -1.16 8.83 -27.61
N VAL A 26 -1.52 10.06 -28.00
CA VAL A 26 -1.76 10.38 -29.42
C VAL A 26 -0.50 10.13 -30.26
N GLY A 27 -0.65 9.49 -31.40
CA GLY A 27 0.46 9.17 -32.31
C GLY A 27 1.24 7.92 -31.95
N HIS A 28 0.81 7.19 -30.93
CA HIS A 28 1.42 5.93 -30.50
C HIS A 28 0.36 4.81 -30.38
N PRO A 29 0.73 3.55 -30.57
CA PRO A 29 -0.14 2.47 -30.12
C PRO A 29 -0.19 2.44 -28.59
N PRO A 30 -1.20 1.80 -27.99
CA PRO A 30 -1.25 1.58 -26.55
C PRO A 30 -0.02 0.82 -26.05
N TYR A 31 0.43 1.17 -24.83
CA TYR A 31 1.44 0.40 -24.11
C TYR A 31 0.82 -0.20 -22.85
N MET A 32 1.33 -1.37 -22.45
CA MET A 32 0.97 -2.06 -21.21
C MET A 32 2.21 -2.29 -20.35
N ARG A 33 2.07 -2.17 -19.05
CA ARG A 33 3.11 -2.59 -18.10
C ARG A 33 2.75 -3.99 -17.57
N LYS A 34 3.63 -4.97 -17.82
CA LYS A 34 3.50 -6.34 -17.30
C LYS A 34 4.76 -6.72 -16.54
N ASN A 35 4.60 -7.28 -15.34
CA ASN A 35 5.73 -7.69 -14.49
C ASN A 35 6.79 -6.60 -14.26
N GLY A 36 6.39 -5.30 -14.34
CA GLY A 36 7.28 -4.15 -14.21
C GLY A 36 7.83 -3.59 -15.51
N PHE A 37 7.75 -4.33 -16.62
CA PHE A 37 8.26 -3.91 -17.94
C PHE A 37 7.15 -3.29 -18.80
N ILE A 38 7.50 -2.22 -19.53
CA ILE A 38 6.59 -1.59 -20.49
C ILE A 38 6.74 -2.27 -21.83
N GLU A 39 5.62 -2.76 -22.38
CA GLU A 39 5.54 -3.44 -23.67
C GLU A 39 4.60 -2.66 -24.60
N LYS A 40 4.99 -2.58 -25.87
CA LYS A 40 4.14 -2.05 -26.93
C LYS A 40 3.12 -3.11 -27.34
N THR A 41 1.87 -2.69 -27.48
CA THR A 41 0.83 -3.62 -27.99
C THR A 41 0.79 -3.67 -29.52
N GLU A 42 0.08 -4.65 -30.07
CA GLU A 42 -0.15 -4.75 -31.52
C GLU A 42 -1.33 -3.90 -32.02
N HIS A 43 -1.98 -3.13 -31.12
CA HIS A 43 -3.06 -2.23 -31.51
C HIS A 43 -2.56 -1.12 -32.45
N PRO A 44 -3.44 -0.55 -33.28
CA PRO A 44 -3.12 0.58 -34.14
C PRO A 44 -2.66 1.81 -33.36
N VAL A 45 -2.00 2.73 -34.04
CA VAL A 45 -1.65 4.05 -33.52
C VAL A 45 -2.92 4.84 -33.25
N ILE A 46 -3.05 5.37 -32.04
CA ILE A 46 -4.23 6.13 -31.59
C ILE A 46 -4.18 7.56 -32.15
N SER A 47 -5.20 7.94 -32.87
CA SER A 47 -5.41 9.33 -33.32
C SER A 47 -5.92 10.21 -32.16
N LYS A 48 -5.79 11.55 -32.32
CA LYS A 48 -6.34 12.49 -31.34
C LYS A 48 -7.85 12.31 -31.16
N GLY A 49 -8.59 12.13 -32.25
CA GLY A 49 -10.06 11.96 -32.19
C GLY A 49 -10.50 10.70 -31.46
N GLU A 50 -9.77 9.59 -31.66
CA GLU A 50 -10.03 8.34 -30.94
C GLU A 50 -9.74 8.48 -29.44
N LEU A 51 -8.62 9.12 -29.08
CA LEU A 51 -8.29 9.30 -27.66
C LEU A 51 -9.26 10.30 -26.97
N ASP A 52 -9.63 11.39 -27.63
CA ASP A 52 -10.65 12.32 -27.11
C ASP A 52 -11.99 11.58 -26.89
N GLY A 53 -12.42 10.76 -27.85
CA GLY A 53 -13.63 9.94 -27.73
C GLY A 53 -13.54 8.94 -26.57
N ALA A 54 -12.42 8.25 -26.44
CA ALA A 54 -12.15 7.31 -25.34
C ALA A 54 -12.20 8.00 -23.96
N ILE A 55 -11.60 9.19 -23.84
CA ILE A 55 -11.62 9.99 -22.62
C ILE A 55 -13.06 10.36 -22.24
N LEU A 56 -13.84 10.87 -23.20
CA LEU A 56 -15.24 11.26 -22.97
C LEU A 56 -16.14 10.09 -22.60
N GLU A 57 -15.84 8.87 -23.09
CA GLU A 57 -16.58 7.66 -22.76
C GLU A 57 -16.45 7.27 -21.28
N ILE A 58 -15.22 7.38 -20.72
CA ILE A 58 -14.92 6.93 -19.37
C ILE A 58 -14.92 8.04 -18.31
N ALA A 59 -14.94 9.31 -18.73
CA ALA A 59 -14.92 10.45 -17.83
C ALA A 59 -16.17 10.50 -16.93
N PRO A 60 -16.01 10.80 -15.63
CA PRO A 60 -17.13 11.05 -14.73
C PRO A 60 -18.04 12.15 -15.26
N THR A 61 -19.36 11.99 -15.08
CA THR A 61 -20.36 12.95 -15.59
C THR A 61 -20.10 14.38 -15.10
N ALA A 62 -19.59 14.53 -13.87
CA ALA A 62 -19.33 15.83 -13.26
C ALA A 62 -18.26 16.67 -13.99
N ILE A 63 -17.30 16.04 -14.66
CA ILE A 63 -16.17 16.71 -15.32
C ILE A 63 -16.12 16.45 -16.84
N ARG A 64 -17.02 15.64 -17.37
CA ARG A 64 -17.00 15.16 -18.76
C ARG A 64 -16.92 16.28 -19.78
N ASP A 65 -17.70 17.35 -19.58
CA ASP A 65 -17.79 18.46 -20.52
C ASP A 65 -16.53 19.35 -20.53
N GLU A 66 -15.75 19.30 -19.45
CA GLU A 66 -14.59 20.15 -19.25
C GLU A 66 -13.26 19.40 -19.35
N ILE A 67 -13.27 18.06 -19.25
CA ILE A 67 -12.06 17.24 -19.09
C ILE A 67 -11.01 17.50 -20.17
N LEU A 68 -11.43 17.70 -21.43
CA LEU A 68 -10.51 17.98 -22.54
C LEU A 68 -9.89 19.38 -22.48
N THR A 69 -10.35 20.26 -21.59
CA THR A 69 -9.81 21.61 -21.35
C THR A 69 -8.88 21.66 -20.15
N LEU A 70 -8.94 20.65 -19.27
CA LEU A 70 -8.08 20.52 -18.09
C LEU A 70 -6.65 20.13 -18.50
N CYS A 71 -5.69 20.35 -17.59
CA CYS A 71 -4.29 19.92 -17.78
C CYS A 71 -4.04 18.54 -17.19
N ASP A 72 -4.49 18.34 -15.96
CA ASP A 72 -4.33 17.12 -15.20
C ASP A 72 -5.58 16.83 -14.37
N VAL A 73 -6.03 15.58 -14.38
CA VAL A 73 -7.16 15.15 -13.56
C VAL A 73 -7.02 13.66 -13.23
N ASP A 74 -7.22 13.30 -11.96
CA ASP A 74 -7.34 11.93 -11.51
C ASP A 74 -8.80 11.55 -11.32
N PHE A 75 -9.20 10.38 -11.79
CA PHE A 75 -10.54 9.84 -11.54
C PHE A 75 -10.56 8.32 -11.56
N MET A 76 -11.64 7.76 -11.02
CA MET A 76 -11.88 6.32 -11.02
C MET A 76 -12.87 5.92 -12.09
N TYR A 77 -12.64 4.79 -12.73
CA TYR A 77 -13.56 4.16 -13.66
C TYR A 77 -13.74 2.68 -13.30
N GLU A 78 -14.93 2.15 -13.44
CA GLU A 78 -15.25 0.76 -13.12
C GLU A 78 -15.88 0.05 -14.32
N ILE A 79 -15.35 -1.11 -14.66
CA ILE A 79 -15.99 -2.08 -15.56
C ILE A 79 -16.50 -3.22 -14.69
N LYS A 80 -17.82 -3.23 -14.41
CA LYS A 80 -18.45 -4.25 -13.56
C LYS A 80 -18.12 -5.67 -13.99
N GLY A 81 -17.67 -6.48 -13.04
CA GLY A 81 -17.27 -7.86 -13.29
C GLY A 81 -15.91 -8.03 -13.98
N CYS A 82 -15.15 -6.95 -14.15
CA CYS A 82 -13.80 -6.98 -14.74
C CYS A 82 -12.77 -6.39 -13.79
N SER A 83 -12.72 -5.07 -13.66
CA SER A 83 -11.75 -4.37 -12.82
C SER A 83 -12.19 -2.94 -12.53
N ARG A 84 -11.52 -2.31 -11.55
CA ARG A 84 -11.53 -0.86 -11.34
C ARG A 84 -10.23 -0.28 -11.87
N PHE A 85 -10.31 0.96 -12.30
CA PHE A 85 -9.21 1.65 -12.95
C PHE A 85 -9.01 3.02 -12.30
N ARG A 86 -7.81 3.30 -11.83
CA ARG A 86 -7.40 4.66 -11.49
C ARG A 86 -6.82 5.29 -12.74
N ILE A 87 -7.39 6.37 -13.20
CA ILE A 87 -7.06 7.03 -14.44
C ILE A 87 -6.51 8.42 -14.14
N ASN A 88 -5.30 8.67 -14.60
CA ASN A 88 -4.73 10.01 -14.69
C ASN A 88 -4.85 10.48 -16.14
N TYR A 89 -5.70 11.46 -16.36
CA TYR A 89 -5.69 12.25 -17.58
C TYR A 89 -4.65 13.34 -17.46
N ASN A 90 -3.81 13.51 -18.47
CA ASN A 90 -2.82 14.57 -18.51
C ASN A 90 -2.64 15.09 -19.94
N ARG A 91 -1.88 16.17 -20.10
CA ARG A 91 -1.50 16.71 -21.41
C ARG A 91 0.01 16.68 -21.57
N GLN A 92 0.45 16.26 -22.76
CA GLN A 92 1.84 16.32 -23.18
C GLN A 92 1.95 16.89 -24.59
N LEU A 93 2.85 17.84 -24.81
CA LEU A 93 3.00 18.54 -26.10
C LEU A 93 1.68 19.12 -26.65
N GLY A 94 0.77 19.53 -25.77
CA GLY A 94 -0.55 20.04 -26.09
C GLY A 94 -1.59 18.99 -26.48
N LEU A 95 -1.26 17.70 -26.45
CA LEU A 95 -2.15 16.59 -26.78
C LEU A 95 -2.55 15.83 -25.51
N PRO A 96 -3.74 15.19 -25.51
CA PRO A 96 -4.19 14.36 -24.39
C PRO A 96 -3.37 13.09 -24.26
N ALA A 97 -3.25 12.61 -23.02
CA ALA A 97 -2.68 11.31 -22.67
C ALA A 97 -3.42 10.72 -21.46
N LEU A 98 -3.43 9.40 -21.34
CA LEU A 98 -3.94 8.67 -20.20
C LEU A 98 -2.87 7.74 -19.63
N VAL A 99 -2.74 7.75 -18.32
CA VAL A 99 -2.08 6.69 -17.56
C VAL A 99 -3.15 6.01 -16.72
N ILE A 100 -3.31 4.71 -16.91
CA ILE A 100 -4.38 3.94 -16.30
C ILE A 100 -3.74 2.85 -15.46
N ARG A 101 -4.16 2.71 -14.21
CA ARG A 101 -3.74 1.66 -13.30
C ARG A 101 -4.89 0.69 -13.05
N ASN A 102 -4.62 -0.59 -13.26
CA ASN A 102 -5.56 -1.67 -12.95
C ASN A 102 -5.60 -1.91 -11.44
N ILE A 103 -6.81 -1.87 -10.88
CA ILE A 103 -7.07 -2.18 -9.48
C ILE A 103 -7.85 -3.50 -9.44
N PRO A 104 -7.27 -4.57 -8.90
CA PRO A 104 -7.97 -5.85 -8.81
C PRO A 104 -9.32 -5.70 -8.09
N TYR A 105 -10.34 -6.36 -8.61
CA TYR A 105 -11.69 -6.33 -8.04
C TYR A 105 -11.75 -7.12 -6.73
N GLU A 106 -11.04 -8.25 -6.71
CA GLU A 106 -10.99 -9.12 -5.55
C GLU A 106 -9.84 -8.74 -4.62
N ILE A 107 -10.14 -8.62 -3.34
CA ILE A 107 -9.13 -8.45 -2.29
C ILE A 107 -8.57 -9.85 -2.00
N PRO A 108 -7.26 -10.08 -2.20
CA PRO A 108 -6.68 -11.37 -1.91
C PRO A 108 -6.76 -11.67 -0.40
N LYS A 109 -6.97 -12.94 -0.05
CA LYS A 109 -6.97 -13.33 1.36
C LYS A 109 -5.55 -13.26 1.92
N LEU A 110 -5.41 -12.82 3.17
CA LEU A 110 -4.11 -12.65 3.82
C LEU A 110 -3.22 -13.91 3.72
N LYS A 111 -3.80 -15.09 3.91
CA LYS A 111 -3.11 -16.39 3.80
C LYS A 111 -2.56 -16.70 2.41
N ASP A 112 -3.08 -16.08 1.35
CA ASP A 112 -2.69 -16.35 -0.04
C ASP A 112 -1.55 -15.42 -0.50
N LEU A 113 -1.18 -14.45 0.35
CA LEU A 113 -0.14 -13.45 0.04
C LEU A 113 1.28 -13.87 0.41
N SER A 114 1.47 -15.05 1.00
CA SER A 114 2.78 -15.50 1.51
C SER A 114 3.40 -14.52 2.53
N LEU A 115 2.57 -13.87 3.32
CA LEU A 115 2.97 -12.95 4.39
C LEU A 115 3.12 -13.72 5.72
N PRO A 116 3.90 -13.19 6.70
CA PRO A 116 4.03 -13.81 8.01
C PRO A 116 2.69 -13.98 8.73
N ASP A 117 2.45 -15.16 9.34
CA ASP A 117 1.17 -15.50 10.00
C ASP A 117 0.82 -14.57 11.18
N ILE A 118 1.84 -13.96 11.80
CA ILE A 118 1.68 -13.00 12.91
C ILE A 118 0.77 -11.83 12.53
N LEU A 119 0.66 -11.47 11.23
CA LEU A 119 -0.15 -10.36 10.78
C LEU A 119 -1.62 -10.52 11.15
N SER A 120 -2.16 -11.74 11.09
CA SER A 120 -3.52 -12.04 11.54
C SER A 120 -3.77 -11.75 13.01
N SER A 121 -2.75 -11.90 13.87
CA SER A 121 -2.86 -11.58 15.31
C SER A 121 -2.71 -10.10 15.60
N ILE A 122 -1.86 -9.42 14.81
CA ILE A 122 -1.63 -7.96 14.93
C ILE A 122 -2.92 -7.18 14.69
N VAL A 123 -3.73 -7.55 13.69
CA VAL A 123 -4.98 -6.83 13.38
C VAL A 123 -6.14 -7.16 14.30
N LYS A 124 -6.00 -8.15 15.19
CA LYS A 124 -6.98 -8.46 16.25
C LYS A 124 -6.74 -7.67 17.54
N GLN A 125 -5.74 -6.80 17.57
CA GLN A 125 -5.52 -5.90 18.71
C GLN A 125 -6.73 -4.99 18.92
N PRO A 126 -7.14 -4.72 20.17
CA PRO A 126 -8.32 -3.92 20.44
C PRO A 126 -8.15 -2.45 20.08
N ASN A 127 -6.93 -1.95 20.10
CA ASN A 127 -6.58 -0.56 19.81
C ASN A 127 -5.09 -0.42 19.50
N GLY A 128 -4.70 0.77 19.04
CA GLY A 128 -3.33 1.14 18.76
C GLY A 128 -3.09 1.42 17.29
N ILE A 129 -1.84 1.53 16.87
CA ILE A 129 -1.44 1.85 15.49
C ILE A 129 -0.65 0.68 14.91
N VAL A 130 -1.00 0.27 13.69
CA VAL A 130 -0.23 -0.65 12.86
C VAL A 130 0.17 0.08 11.58
N LEU A 131 1.45 0.09 11.26
CA LEU A 131 2.00 0.79 10.11
C LEU A 131 2.57 -0.22 9.09
N VAL A 132 2.00 -0.22 7.88
CA VAL A 132 2.53 -0.98 6.74
C VAL A 132 3.39 -0.03 5.90
N THR A 133 4.66 -0.36 5.71
CA THR A 133 5.63 0.56 5.11
C THR A 133 6.39 -0.07 3.95
N GLY A 134 7.05 0.75 3.15
CA GLY A 134 7.84 0.31 2.01
C GLY A 134 7.76 1.29 0.83
N PRO A 135 8.59 1.11 -0.19
CA PRO A 135 8.58 1.95 -1.38
C PRO A 135 7.28 1.82 -2.18
N THR A 136 7.09 2.70 -3.16
CA THR A 136 5.98 2.58 -4.12
C THR A 136 6.09 1.25 -4.87
N GLY A 137 4.97 0.54 -5.02
CA GLY A 137 4.94 -0.75 -5.70
C GLY A 137 5.38 -1.94 -4.84
N SER A 138 5.62 -1.77 -3.53
CA SER A 138 5.99 -2.88 -2.64
C SER A 138 4.80 -3.74 -2.17
N GLY A 139 3.57 -3.44 -2.60
CA GLY A 139 2.37 -4.22 -2.26
C GLY A 139 1.67 -3.77 -0.97
N LYS A 140 2.00 -2.61 -0.40
CA LYS A 140 1.38 -2.09 0.84
C LYS A 140 -0.14 -2.05 0.78
N SER A 141 -0.70 -1.47 -0.29
CA SER A 141 -2.16 -1.33 -0.45
C SER A 141 -2.86 -2.69 -0.47
N THR A 142 -2.27 -3.67 -1.14
CA THR A 142 -2.81 -5.03 -1.17
C THR A 142 -2.75 -5.68 0.21
N THR A 143 -1.61 -5.56 0.90
CA THR A 143 -1.43 -6.11 2.25
C THR A 143 -2.42 -5.49 3.23
N ILE A 144 -2.52 -4.15 3.25
CA ILE A 144 -3.42 -3.48 4.20
C ILE A 144 -4.90 -3.74 3.86
N ALA A 145 -5.26 -3.82 2.58
CA ALA A 145 -6.60 -4.21 2.16
C ALA A 145 -6.93 -5.63 2.64
N SER A 146 -5.99 -6.57 2.52
CA SER A 146 -6.16 -7.94 3.03
C SER A 146 -6.28 -7.99 4.55
N LEU A 147 -5.54 -7.15 5.28
CA LEU A 147 -5.64 -7.01 6.74
C LEU A 147 -7.02 -6.46 7.15
N VAL A 148 -7.48 -5.40 6.48
CA VAL A 148 -8.83 -4.83 6.70
C VAL A 148 -9.91 -5.86 6.38
N ASN A 149 -9.76 -6.61 5.28
CA ASN A 149 -10.72 -7.64 4.90
C ASN A 149 -10.72 -8.84 5.87
N GLU A 150 -9.57 -9.21 6.43
CA GLU A 150 -9.48 -10.21 7.51
C GLU A 150 -10.34 -9.80 8.71
N ILE A 151 -10.26 -8.54 9.15
CA ILE A 151 -11.12 -8.00 10.21
C ILE A 151 -12.59 -8.06 9.77
N ASN A 152 -12.89 -7.58 8.56
CA ASN A 152 -14.25 -7.54 8.00
C ASN A 152 -14.91 -8.91 7.97
N GLU A 153 -14.18 -9.97 7.62
CA GLU A 153 -14.70 -11.34 7.54
C GLU A 153 -14.77 -12.03 8.91
N THR A 154 -13.92 -11.66 9.87
CA THR A 154 -13.77 -12.41 11.13
C THR A 154 -14.37 -11.73 12.34
N GLU A 155 -14.44 -10.39 12.39
CA GLU A 155 -14.84 -9.58 13.53
C GLU A 155 -16.15 -8.82 13.26
N ALA A 156 -16.94 -8.56 14.31
CA ALA A 156 -18.11 -7.69 14.22
C ALA A 156 -17.73 -6.27 14.66
N LYS A 157 -17.22 -5.47 13.73
CA LYS A 157 -16.65 -4.14 13.93
C LYS A 157 -17.26 -3.11 12.99
N HIS A 158 -17.14 -1.83 13.33
CA HIS A 158 -17.31 -0.75 12.37
C HIS A 158 -15.95 -0.28 11.88
N ILE A 159 -15.67 -0.49 10.61
CA ILE A 159 -14.42 -0.12 9.93
C ILE A 159 -14.69 1.15 9.13
N VAL A 160 -13.97 2.22 9.41
CA VAL A 160 -14.00 3.45 8.58
C VAL A 160 -12.69 3.57 7.84
N THR A 161 -12.75 3.72 6.51
CA THR A 161 -11.56 3.99 5.71
C THR A 161 -11.55 5.44 5.24
N ILE A 162 -10.35 6.04 5.15
CA ILE A 162 -10.12 7.38 4.61
C ILE A 162 -8.96 7.24 3.63
N GLU A 163 -9.23 7.41 2.33
CA GLU A 163 -8.32 7.04 1.25
C GLU A 163 -8.23 8.14 0.17
N ASP A 164 -7.14 8.15 -0.59
CA ASP A 164 -6.89 9.10 -1.68
C ASP A 164 -6.13 8.45 -2.86
N PRO A 165 -6.86 7.92 -3.85
CA PRO A 165 -8.29 7.55 -3.85
C PRO A 165 -8.54 6.18 -3.17
N ILE A 166 -9.81 5.74 -3.13
CA ILE A 166 -10.18 4.38 -2.70
C ILE A 166 -9.64 3.37 -3.73
N GLU A 167 -8.67 2.52 -3.31
CA GLU A 167 -8.11 1.49 -4.21
C GLU A 167 -8.99 0.23 -4.24
N TYR A 168 -9.36 -0.31 -3.08
CA TYR A 168 -10.21 -1.51 -2.98
C TYR A 168 -11.57 -1.17 -2.41
N VAL A 169 -12.63 -1.77 -2.94
CA VAL A 169 -13.98 -1.66 -2.35
C VAL A 169 -14.25 -2.88 -1.50
N PHE A 170 -14.69 -2.63 -0.28
CA PHE A 170 -15.03 -3.67 0.67
C PHE A 170 -16.53 -3.88 0.71
N ASP A 171 -16.98 -5.11 0.46
CA ASP A 171 -18.34 -5.52 0.79
C ASP A 171 -18.40 -5.81 2.30
N SER A 172 -19.39 -5.22 3.00
CA SER A 172 -19.60 -5.51 4.42
C SER A 172 -19.95 -6.98 4.63
N ALA A 173 -19.18 -7.67 5.50
CA ALA A 173 -19.36 -9.07 5.83
C ALA A 173 -19.84 -9.22 7.28
N LYS A 174 -18.96 -9.59 8.23
CA LYS A 174 -19.31 -9.52 9.66
C LYS A 174 -19.21 -8.08 10.19
N SER A 175 -18.30 -7.29 9.64
CA SER A 175 -18.17 -5.87 9.98
C SER A 175 -19.02 -4.99 9.05
N ILE A 176 -19.27 -3.77 9.48
CA ILE A 176 -19.77 -2.69 8.62
C ILE A 176 -18.55 -1.92 8.11
N VAL A 177 -18.44 -1.69 6.81
CA VAL A 177 -17.34 -0.92 6.21
C VAL A 177 -17.88 0.37 5.60
N SER A 178 -17.35 1.50 6.07
CA SER A 178 -17.66 2.85 5.58
C SER A 178 -16.42 3.44 4.94
N GLN A 179 -16.39 3.55 3.61
CA GLN A 179 -15.24 4.08 2.87
C GLN A 179 -15.46 5.54 2.50
N ARG A 180 -14.44 6.37 2.73
CA ARG A 180 -14.48 7.81 2.47
C ARG A 180 -13.28 8.25 1.68
N GLN A 181 -13.51 8.85 0.53
CA GLN A 181 -12.46 9.38 -0.32
C GLN A 181 -12.18 10.85 0.00
N VAL A 182 -10.88 11.20 0.09
CA VAL A 182 -10.44 12.59 0.23
C VAL A 182 -10.85 13.37 -1.03
N GLU A 183 -11.19 14.63 -0.86
CA GLU A 183 -11.73 15.57 -1.87
C GLU A 183 -13.12 15.22 -2.42
N VAL A 184 -13.66 14.03 -2.13
CA VAL A 184 -15.02 13.61 -2.51
C VAL A 184 -15.94 13.58 -1.29
N ASP A 185 -15.60 12.76 -0.29
CA ASP A 185 -16.42 12.51 0.90
C ASP A 185 -15.91 13.25 2.14
N THR A 186 -14.65 13.66 2.12
CA THR A 186 -13.99 14.43 3.18
C THR A 186 -12.95 15.38 2.57
N LYS A 187 -12.65 16.50 3.22
CA LYS A 187 -11.73 17.50 2.68
C LYS A 187 -10.27 17.07 2.76
N THR A 188 -9.88 16.49 3.88
CA THR A 188 -8.50 16.06 4.17
C THR A 188 -8.51 14.75 4.94
N PHE A 189 -7.37 14.07 5.01
CA PHE A 189 -7.19 12.91 5.89
C PHE A 189 -7.47 13.27 7.36
N ALA A 190 -6.92 14.36 7.85
CA ALA A 190 -7.09 14.79 9.23
C ALA A 190 -8.56 15.10 9.58
N ASP A 191 -9.31 15.77 8.69
CA ASP A 191 -10.74 15.98 8.85
C ASP A 191 -11.51 14.64 8.81
N GLY A 192 -11.17 13.77 7.87
CA GLY A 192 -11.75 12.43 7.77
C GLY A 192 -11.65 11.66 9.07
N ILE A 193 -10.45 11.60 9.69
CA ILE A 193 -10.20 10.95 10.97
C ILE A 193 -11.01 11.62 12.08
N LYS A 194 -10.93 12.95 12.18
CA LYS A 194 -11.62 13.73 13.22
C LYS A 194 -13.14 13.50 13.23
N TYR A 195 -13.75 13.42 12.06
CA TYR A 195 -15.19 13.20 11.95
C TYR A 195 -15.55 11.72 12.09
N SER A 196 -14.68 10.78 11.70
CA SER A 196 -14.92 9.34 11.90
C SER A 196 -15.03 8.98 13.39
N LEU A 197 -14.28 9.63 14.28
CA LEU A 197 -14.38 9.43 15.75
C LEU A 197 -15.77 9.69 16.33
N ARG A 198 -16.70 10.29 15.57
CA ARG A 198 -18.10 10.51 15.95
C ARG A 198 -19.07 9.55 15.26
N GLN A 199 -18.54 8.58 14.52
CA GLN A 199 -19.30 7.60 13.74
C GLN A 199 -19.26 6.22 14.38
N ASP A 200 -18.83 6.12 15.66
CA ASP A 200 -18.70 4.88 16.42
C ASP A 200 -17.80 3.84 15.69
N PRO A 201 -16.57 4.19 15.27
CA PRO A 201 -15.67 3.26 14.62
C PRO A 201 -14.93 2.41 15.66
N ASP A 202 -14.67 1.14 15.35
CA ASP A 202 -13.71 0.32 16.07
C ASP A 202 -12.33 0.37 15.37
N VAL A 203 -12.34 0.43 14.05
CA VAL A 203 -11.15 0.40 13.21
C VAL A 203 -11.15 1.58 12.24
N ILE A 204 -10.03 2.27 12.14
CA ILE A 204 -9.83 3.39 11.20
C ILE A 204 -8.66 3.04 10.28
N PHE A 205 -8.92 2.86 9.00
CA PHE A 205 -7.87 2.73 7.99
C PHE A 205 -7.61 4.09 7.35
N ILE A 206 -6.37 4.55 7.41
CA ILE A 206 -5.90 5.79 6.79
C ILE A 206 -4.99 5.37 5.63
N GLY A 207 -5.36 5.69 4.41
CA GLY A 207 -4.64 5.26 3.21
C GLY A 207 -3.13 5.51 3.31
N GLU A 208 -2.75 6.72 3.69
CA GLU A 208 -1.35 7.07 4.00
C GLU A 208 -1.24 8.27 4.93
N ILE A 209 -0.12 8.36 5.66
CA ILE A 209 0.21 9.50 6.50
C ILE A 209 1.41 10.23 5.91
N ARG A 210 1.20 11.45 5.42
CA ARG A 210 2.25 12.28 4.81
C ARG A 210 2.67 13.46 5.68
N ASP A 211 1.80 13.91 6.57
CA ASP A 211 1.93 15.15 7.31
C ASP A 211 1.67 14.99 8.82
N LYS A 212 2.05 16.04 9.57
CA LYS A 212 1.95 16.13 11.03
C LYS A 212 0.51 16.11 11.51
N GLU A 213 -0.40 16.77 10.80
CA GLU A 213 -1.81 16.89 11.15
C GLU A 213 -2.50 15.52 11.10
N THR A 214 -2.28 14.79 10.04
CA THR A 214 -2.80 13.42 9.86
C THR A 214 -2.21 12.46 10.91
N MET A 215 -0.89 12.52 11.17
CA MET A 215 -0.25 11.71 12.20
C MET A 215 -0.78 12.04 13.59
N SER A 216 -0.94 13.32 13.92
CA SER A 216 -1.49 13.73 15.21
C SER A 216 -2.92 13.22 15.44
N ALA A 217 -3.76 13.26 14.39
CA ALA A 217 -5.11 12.72 14.44
C ALA A 217 -5.11 11.18 14.59
N ALA A 218 -4.22 10.47 13.93
CA ALA A 218 -4.04 9.02 14.03
C ALA A 218 -3.60 8.59 15.45
N LEU A 219 -2.59 9.26 16.03
CA LEU A 219 -2.15 9.03 17.41
C LEU A 219 -3.30 9.21 18.39
N LYS A 220 -4.05 10.32 18.26
CA LYS A 220 -5.19 10.60 19.11
C LYS A 220 -6.30 9.55 18.99
N ALA A 221 -6.60 9.07 17.78
CA ALA A 221 -7.57 8.00 17.57
C ALA A 221 -7.13 6.71 18.29
N ALA A 222 -5.86 6.34 18.19
CA ALA A 222 -5.30 5.16 18.85
C ALA A 222 -5.32 5.29 20.39
N GLU A 223 -4.99 6.48 20.93
CA GLU A 223 -5.06 6.77 22.37
C GLU A 223 -6.50 6.68 22.92
N THR A 224 -7.49 7.01 22.09
CA THR A 224 -8.90 6.97 22.49
C THR A 224 -9.57 5.61 22.27
N GLY A 225 -8.79 4.57 21.99
CA GLY A 225 -9.26 3.19 22.01
C GLY A 225 -9.54 2.54 20.66
N HIS A 226 -9.19 3.20 19.55
CA HIS A 226 -9.42 2.68 18.19
C HIS A 226 -8.19 1.95 17.65
N LEU A 227 -8.41 0.92 16.83
CA LEU A 227 -7.34 0.33 16.02
C LEU A 227 -7.14 1.16 14.75
N VAL A 228 -5.96 1.69 14.57
CA VAL A 228 -5.59 2.51 13.41
C VAL A 228 -4.63 1.73 12.53
N LEU A 229 -4.99 1.56 11.26
CA LEU A 229 -4.14 0.97 10.23
C LEU A 229 -3.73 2.06 9.25
N SER A 230 -2.45 2.14 8.87
CA SER A 230 -2.02 3.13 7.88
C SER A 230 -0.74 2.72 7.14
N THR A 231 -0.39 3.51 6.12
CA THR A 231 0.85 3.31 5.36
C THR A 231 1.81 4.49 5.49
N LEU A 232 3.11 4.18 5.36
CA LEU A 232 4.21 5.15 5.24
C LEU A 232 5.21 4.69 4.17
N HIS A 233 6.07 5.61 3.72
CA HIS A 233 7.11 5.34 2.72
C HIS A 233 8.51 5.24 3.38
N THR A 234 8.69 4.26 4.26
CA THR A 234 9.95 3.95 4.94
C THR A 234 10.32 2.49 4.69
N ASN A 235 11.61 2.13 4.82
CA ASN A 235 12.12 0.83 4.40
C ASN A 235 12.27 -0.18 5.54
N ASP A 236 12.26 0.27 6.80
CA ASP A 236 12.40 -0.55 8.01
C ASP A 236 11.70 0.08 9.21
N ALA A 237 11.65 -0.66 10.32
CA ALA A 237 10.97 -0.26 11.55
C ALA A 237 11.61 1.00 12.19
N VAL A 238 12.93 1.06 12.24
CA VAL A 238 13.67 2.19 12.85
C VAL A 238 13.44 3.48 12.07
N GLN A 239 13.55 3.40 10.71
CA GLN A 239 13.23 4.54 9.86
C GLN A 239 11.76 4.97 10.01
N THR A 240 10.84 4.03 10.20
CA THR A 240 9.42 4.32 10.41
C THR A 240 9.21 5.14 11.68
N ILE A 241 9.80 4.71 12.79
CA ILE A 241 9.75 5.42 14.07
C ILE A 241 10.33 6.84 13.93
N ASN A 242 11.54 6.93 13.38
CA ASN A 242 12.22 8.20 13.19
C ASN A 242 11.44 9.14 12.25
N ARG A 243 10.82 8.62 11.19
CA ARG A 243 9.97 9.38 10.28
C ARG A 243 8.77 9.98 11.01
N VAL A 244 8.07 9.19 11.83
CA VAL A 244 6.93 9.67 12.62
C VAL A 244 7.35 10.78 13.59
N VAL A 245 8.42 10.56 14.35
CA VAL A 245 8.92 11.55 15.33
C VAL A 245 9.36 12.85 14.64
N ASN A 246 10.03 12.73 13.49
CA ASN A 246 10.56 13.88 12.73
C ASN A 246 9.50 14.68 11.98
N MET A 247 8.25 14.20 11.88
CA MET A 247 7.14 15.02 11.40
C MET A 247 6.80 16.16 12.37
N PHE A 248 7.25 16.08 13.64
CA PHE A 248 6.94 17.05 14.68
C PHE A 248 8.13 17.95 15.01
N ASP A 249 7.80 19.14 15.47
CA ASP A 249 8.79 20.12 15.91
C ASP A 249 9.60 19.55 17.08
N GLU A 250 10.86 19.91 17.20
CA GLU A 250 11.81 19.38 18.19
C GLU A 250 11.25 19.42 19.63
N ALA A 251 10.59 20.50 20.01
CA ALA A 251 9.97 20.65 21.33
C ALA A 251 8.87 19.61 21.64
N ASN A 252 8.25 19.02 20.60
CA ASN A 252 7.16 18.05 20.76
C ASN A 252 7.63 16.59 20.60
N ARG A 253 8.84 16.33 20.10
CA ARG A 253 9.32 14.97 19.78
C ARG A 253 9.29 14.03 20.99
N ALA A 254 9.67 14.50 22.16
CA ALA A 254 9.65 13.68 23.38
C ALA A 254 8.22 13.22 23.74
N ILE A 255 7.23 14.10 23.58
CA ILE A 255 5.82 13.76 23.80
C ILE A 255 5.35 12.75 22.77
N VAL A 256 5.67 12.97 21.51
CA VAL A 256 5.29 12.07 20.41
C VAL A 256 5.93 10.67 20.56
N ARG A 257 7.20 10.57 20.99
CA ARG A 257 7.82 9.28 21.29
C ARG A 257 7.07 8.52 22.37
N LYS A 258 6.66 9.20 23.43
CA LYS A 258 5.87 8.59 24.50
C LYS A 258 4.50 8.13 24.01
N GLN A 259 3.80 8.96 23.23
CA GLN A 259 2.52 8.60 22.63
C GLN A 259 2.68 7.39 21.67
N LEU A 260 3.73 7.40 20.83
CA LEU A 260 4.02 6.30 19.92
C LEU A 260 4.36 5.01 20.68
N ALA A 261 5.15 5.09 21.76
CA ALA A 261 5.46 3.93 22.61
C ALA A 261 4.21 3.29 23.22
N GLU A 262 3.19 4.09 23.55
CA GLU A 262 1.93 3.58 24.12
C GLU A 262 0.96 3.06 23.05
N THR A 263 0.98 3.64 21.86
CA THR A 263 -0.02 3.36 20.81
C THR A 263 0.46 2.42 19.71
N LEU A 264 1.75 2.43 19.34
CA LEU A 264 2.27 1.57 18.29
C LEU A 264 2.16 0.10 18.71
N ARG A 265 1.60 -0.74 17.83
CA ARG A 265 1.51 -2.20 18.03
C ARG A 265 2.50 -2.95 17.16
N ALA A 266 2.60 -2.55 15.90
CA ALA A 266 3.55 -3.16 14.97
C ALA A 266 3.92 -2.22 13.82
N THR A 267 5.08 -2.49 13.22
CA THR A 267 5.47 -2.01 11.90
C THR A 267 5.73 -3.18 10.98
N ILE A 268 5.28 -3.08 9.73
CA ILE A 268 5.43 -4.11 8.71
C ILE A 268 6.09 -3.43 7.51
N ALA A 269 7.41 -3.53 7.40
CA ALA A 269 8.12 -3.01 6.24
C ALA A 269 8.18 -4.08 5.14
N GLN A 270 7.77 -3.73 3.92
CA GLN A 270 7.56 -4.69 2.84
C GLN A 270 8.29 -4.29 1.56
N LYS A 271 8.87 -5.29 0.91
CA LYS A 271 9.42 -5.23 -0.45
C LYS A 271 8.81 -6.35 -1.29
N LEU A 272 8.70 -6.16 -2.60
CA LEU A 272 8.37 -7.23 -3.54
C LEU A 272 9.62 -7.62 -4.32
N VAL A 273 10.05 -8.85 -4.18
CA VAL A 273 11.17 -9.45 -4.89
C VAL A 273 10.66 -10.18 -6.12
N TYR A 274 11.17 -9.85 -7.28
CA TYR A 274 10.81 -10.54 -8.51
C TYR A 274 11.67 -11.78 -8.67
N SER A 275 11.04 -12.93 -8.88
CA SER A 275 11.70 -14.19 -9.22
C SER A 275 11.68 -14.38 -10.74
N GLU A 276 12.83 -14.36 -11.37
CA GLU A 276 12.96 -14.64 -12.80
C GLU A 276 12.53 -16.08 -13.13
N LYS A 277 12.92 -17.05 -12.28
CA LYS A 277 12.59 -18.47 -12.43
C LYS A 277 11.07 -18.72 -12.47
N LEU A 278 10.32 -18.05 -11.59
CA LEU A 278 8.87 -18.27 -11.42
C LEU A 278 8.03 -17.21 -12.15
N ASN A 279 8.65 -16.19 -12.73
CA ASN A 279 7.99 -15.03 -13.35
C ASN A 279 6.90 -14.42 -12.42
N LYS A 280 7.23 -14.31 -11.12
CA LYS A 280 6.30 -13.86 -10.08
C LYS A 280 7.02 -13.03 -9.03
N ARG A 281 6.31 -12.10 -8.38
CA ARG A 281 6.81 -11.33 -7.25
C ARG A 281 6.40 -11.95 -5.92
N PHE A 282 7.33 -11.97 -4.97
CA PHE A 282 7.12 -12.48 -3.61
C PHE A 282 7.38 -11.38 -2.59
N PRO A 283 6.54 -11.24 -1.56
CA PRO A 283 6.76 -10.28 -0.50
C PRO A 283 7.88 -10.73 0.45
N ALA A 284 8.84 -9.87 0.69
CA ALA A 284 9.76 -9.96 1.82
C ALA A 284 9.34 -8.89 2.83
N CYS A 285 9.21 -9.28 4.11
CA CYS A 285 8.72 -8.41 5.16
C CYS A 285 9.66 -8.39 6.35
N GLU A 286 9.88 -7.19 6.88
CA GLU A 286 10.35 -6.98 8.24
C GLU A 286 9.14 -6.70 9.12
N VAL A 287 8.97 -7.46 10.20
CA VAL A 287 7.86 -7.30 11.14
C VAL A 287 8.40 -7.05 12.52
N MET A 288 8.11 -5.87 13.07
CA MET A 288 8.39 -5.51 14.46
C MET A 288 7.09 -5.46 15.24
N VAL A 289 7.01 -6.22 16.33
CA VAL A 289 5.91 -6.13 17.30
C VAL A 289 6.41 -5.36 18.52
N VAL A 290 5.64 -4.40 19.00
CA VAL A 290 6.07 -3.50 20.07
C VAL A 290 5.91 -4.19 21.43
N THR A 291 7.01 -4.73 21.93
CA THR A 291 7.14 -5.30 23.28
C THR A 291 7.39 -4.22 24.33
N SER A 292 7.37 -4.60 25.63
CA SER A 292 7.71 -3.69 26.74
C SER A 292 9.13 -3.11 26.61
N THR A 293 10.08 -3.91 26.11
CA THR A 293 11.47 -3.50 25.88
C THR A 293 11.55 -2.46 24.75
N ILE A 294 10.85 -2.69 23.64
CA ILE A 294 10.79 -1.72 22.52
C ILE A 294 10.12 -0.41 22.96
N LYS A 295 9.06 -0.47 23.77
CA LYS A 295 8.45 0.74 24.37
C LYS A 295 9.45 1.56 25.19
N ASP A 296 10.28 0.90 26.00
CA ASP A 296 11.29 1.57 26.81
C ASP A 296 12.36 2.25 25.93
N TYR A 297 12.83 1.59 24.88
CA TYR A 297 13.77 2.19 23.93
C TYR A 297 13.17 3.34 23.12
N LEU A 298 11.92 3.20 22.68
CA LEU A 298 11.19 4.33 22.03
C LEU A 298 11.15 5.55 22.94
N THR A 299 10.80 5.37 24.21
CA THR A 299 10.67 6.45 25.18
C THR A 299 12.02 7.13 25.46
N LYS A 300 13.12 6.35 25.48
CA LYS A 300 14.48 6.82 25.77
C LYS A 300 15.24 7.35 24.55
N ASP A 301 14.61 7.39 23.37
CA ASP A 301 15.26 7.79 22.11
C ASP A 301 16.45 6.89 21.69
N ASN A 302 16.37 5.60 22.04
CA ASN A 302 17.38 4.62 21.70
C ASN A 302 16.88 3.68 20.59
N THR A 303 16.54 4.27 19.43
CA THR A 303 15.94 3.52 18.33
C THR A 303 16.92 2.57 17.65
N GLU A 304 18.23 2.80 17.73
CA GLU A 304 19.25 1.92 17.18
C GLU A 304 19.24 0.53 17.84
N ALA A 305 19.05 0.48 19.18
CA ALA A 305 18.97 -0.78 19.92
C ALA A 305 17.71 -1.63 19.58
N ILE A 306 16.69 -1.02 18.93
CA ILE A 306 15.49 -1.74 18.49
C ILE A 306 15.84 -2.78 17.43
N TYR A 307 16.75 -2.44 16.51
CA TYR A 307 17.16 -3.37 15.46
C TYR A 307 17.88 -4.60 16.04
N ASP A 308 18.70 -4.41 17.07
CA ASP A 308 19.37 -5.54 17.76
C ASP A 308 18.36 -6.49 18.39
N ILE A 309 17.28 -5.97 19.00
CA ILE A 309 16.21 -6.79 19.54
C ILE A 309 15.50 -7.56 18.41
N LEU A 310 15.19 -6.89 17.33
CA LEU A 310 14.49 -7.46 16.19
C LEU A 310 15.30 -8.60 15.57
N ARG A 311 16.63 -8.43 15.49
CA ARG A 311 17.58 -9.42 14.99
C ARG A 311 17.75 -10.62 15.91
N ASP A 312 17.83 -10.38 17.22
CA ASP A 312 18.15 -11.41 18.21
C ASP A 312 16.89 -12.10 18.75
N SER A 313 15.70 -11.68 18.32
CA SER A 313 14.45 -12.18 18.89
C SER A 313 14.02 -13.50 18.26
N ASN A 314 14.23 -14.60 19.01
CA ASN A 314 13.39 -15.79 18.97
C ASN A 314 12.02 -15.52 19.63
N ILE A 315 11.69 -14.27 19.90
CA ILE A 315 10.58 -13.81 20.73
C ILE A 315 9.55 -13.16 19.81
N ASP A 316 8.31 -13.60 19.94
CA ASP A 316 7.12 -12.94 19.40
C ASP A 316 6.96 -12.89 17.86
N ASP A 317 7.47 -13.89 17.14
CA ASP A 317 7.31 -13.99 15.65
C ASP A 317 7.79 -12.76 14.88
N MET A 318 8.67 -11.94 15.46
CA MET A 318 9.33 -10.84 14.75
C MET A 318 10.29 -11.39 13.70
N ILE A 319 10.46 -10.68 12.60
CA ILE A 319 11.35 -11.08 11.51
C ILE A 319 12.06 -9.86 10.92
N THR A 320 13.38 -9.94 10.71
CA THR A 320 14.14 -8.93 9.97
C THR A 320 13.92 -9.09 8.46
N MET A 321 14.18 -8.02 7.70
CA MET A 321 14.13 -8.07 6.23
C MET A 321 15.06 -9.16 5.69
N ASN A 322 16.28 -9.27 6.23
CA ASN A 322 17.26 -10.27 5.79
C ASN A 322 16.84 -11.72 6.13
N ALA A 323 16.24 -11.95 7.29
CA ALA A 323 15.69 -13.26 7.63
C ALA A 323 14.51 -13.63 6.71
N SER A 324 13.65 -12.68 6.38
CA SER A 324 12.56 -12.90 5.42
C SER A 324 13.09 -13.22 4.02
N LEU A 325 14.09 -12.50 3.53
CA LEU A 325 14.75 -12.80 2.26
C LEU A 325 15.39 -14.18 2.25
N ALA A 326 16.07 -14.56 3.33
CA ALA A 326 16.67 -15.89 3.47
C ALA A 326 15.62 -17.01 3.41
N LYS A 327 14.48 -16.86 4.10
CA LYS A 327 13.35 -17.81 4.01
C LYS A 327 12.81 -17.96 2.58
N LEU A 328 12.75 -16.89 1.80
CA LEU A 328 12.34 -16.98 0.40
C LEU A 328 13.35 -17.76 -0.45
N VAL A 329 14.66 -17.62 -0.17
CA VAL A 329 15.72 -18.40 -0.84
C VAL A 329 15.66 -19.88 -0.41
N GLU A 330 15.53 -20.18 0.87
CA GLU A 330 15.38 -21.54 1.40
C GLU A 330 14.15 -22.26 0.83
N SER A 331 13.07 -21.51 0.58
CA SER A 331 11.86 -22.02 -0.05
C SER A 331 11.97 -22.13 -1.58
N GLU A 332 13.12 -21.86 -2.17
CA GLU A 332 13.40 -21.85 -3.62
C GLU A 332 12.49 -20.90 -4.44
N LEU A 333 11.91 -19.89 -3.79
CA LEU A 333 11.04 -18.90 -4.42
C LEU A 333 11.85 -17.81 -5.13
N ILE A 334 13.03 -17.48 -4.61
CA ILE A 334 13.96 -16.52 -5.20
C ILE A 334 15.40 -17.07 -5.13
N THR A 335 16.31 -16.50 -5.91
CA THR A 335 17.74 -16.80 -5.85
C THR A 335 18.45 -15.97 -4.78
N GLN A 336 19.67 -16.38 -4.37
CA GLN A 336 20.50 -15.57 -3.48
C GLN A 336 20.85 -14.20 -4.09
N GLU A 337 21.07 -14.14 -5.39
CA GLU A 337 21.37 -12.90 -6.10
C GLU A 337 20.19 -11.93 -6.07
N GLU A 338 18.97 -12.43 -6.34
CA GLU A 338 17.74 -11.64 -6.21
C GLU A 338 17.53 -11.14 -4.77
N ALA A 339 17.81 -11.98 -3.76
CA ALA A 339 17.71 -11.58 -2.36
C ALA A 339 18.72 -10.47 -1.99
N LEU A 340 19.98 -10.58 -2.42
CA LEU A 340 21.02 -9.60 -2.14
C LEU A 340 20.71 -8.20 -2.70
N GLN A 341 20.04 -8.13 -3.87
CA GLN A 341 19.61 -6.85 -4.46
C GLN A 341 18.56 -6.10 -3.61
N HIS A 342 17.83 -6.82 -2.76
CA HIS A 342 16.77 -6.27 -1.91
C HIS A 342 17.17 -6.12 -0.43
N SER A 343 18.35 -6.63 -0.05
CA SER A 343 18.88 -6.54 1.31
C SER A 343 19.20 -5.08 1.70
N ASN A 344 18.96 -4.74 2.97
CA ASN A 344 19.42 -3.48 3.57
C ASN A 344 20.89 -3.60 4.08
N ASP A 345 21.32 -4.84 4.43
CA ASP A 345 22.67 -5.18 4.83
C ASP A 345 23.07 -6.52 4.18
N THR A 346 23.76 -6.41 3.04
CA THR A 346 24.21 -7.57 2.26
C THR A 346 25.22 -8.43 3.02
N SER A 347 26.06 -7.82 3.89
CA SER A 347 27.03 -8.53 4.68
C SER A 347 26.39 -9.42 5.74
N GLU A 348 25.29 -8.93 6.34
CA GLU A 348 24.50 -9.73 7.27
C GLU A 348 23.80 -10.88 6.54
N LEU A 349 23.16 -10.61 5.39
CA LEU A 349 22.46 -11.63 4.61
C LEU A 349 23.42 -12.74 4.12
N GLU A 350 24.62 -12.40 3.69
CA GLU A 350 25.64 -13.40 3.34
C GLU A 350 26.06 -14.27 4.52
N LYS A 351 26.12 -13.74 5.75
CA LYS A 351 26.39 -14.52 6.95
C LYS A 351 25.27 -15.50 7.25
N ILE A 352 24.00 -15.08 7.05
CA ILE A 352 22.83 -15.95 7.18
C ILE A 352 22.94 -17.10 6.17
N PHE A 353 23.23 -16.84 4.90
CA PHE A 353 23.39 -17.88 3.88
C PHE A 353 24.52 -18.88 4.19
N ARG A 354 25.57 -18.46 4.87
CA ARG A 354 26.70 -19.32 5.32
C ARG A 354 26.39 -20.09 6.61
N GLY A 355 25.20 -19.91 7.20
CA GLY A 355 24.82 -20.54 8.47
C GLY A 355 25.60 -20.02 9.69
N VAL A 356 26.31 -18.89 9.55
CA VAL A 356 27.06 -18.24 10.65
C VAL A 356 26.09 -17.45 11.55
N TYR A 357 24.93 -17.10 11.03
CA TYR A 357 23.83 -16.46 11.72
C TYR A 357 22.56 -17.28 11.43
N GLN A 358 21.94 -17.86 12.43
CA GLN A 358 20.56 -18.32 12.29
C GLN A 358 19.68 -17.07 12.43
N GLY A 359 19.34 -16.44 11.31
CA GLY A 359 18.21 -15.51 11.24
C GLY A 359 16.98 -16.34 11.54
N THR A 360 16.45 -16.22 12.75
CA THR A 360 15.29 -16.95 13.25
C THR A 360 14.01 -16.38 12.69
#